data_e6a9518123e2d1db9591aeb5b930c561
#
_entry.id   e6a9518123e2d1db9591aeb5b930c561
#
_cell.length_a   1.000
_cell.length_b   1.000
_cell.length_c   1.000
_cell.angle_alpha   90.00
_cell.angle_beta   90.00
_cell.angle_gamma   90.00
#
_symmetry.space_group_name_H-M   'P 1'
#
loop_
_entity.id
_entity.type
_entity.pdbx_description
1 polymer ?
#
loop_
_entity_poly.entity_id
_entity_poly.type
_entity_poly.pdbx_seq_one_letter_code
_entity_poly.pdbx_strand_id
1 'polypeptide(L)'
;LWGYANVVRYGAMHVSDGGSITLVSGAPARNCLPGQVALSSVGNAVEAMMRAVAREVAPRIRINAVSPGTIDTPMFTVKGTEREALYRQMTTNNLIPRAGMADEVAQGILFVIENNFVTGTTVDVDGGWLLREP
;
A
#
# COMPACT_ATOMS: atom_id res chain seq x y z
N LEU A 1 11.82 -6.01 0.72
CA LEU A 1 11.74 -6.22 -0.73
C LEU A 1 11.78 -7.72 -1.08
N TRP A 2 12.79 -8.46 -0.62
CA TRP A 2 12.96 -9.88 -0.96
C TRP A 2 11.75 -10.77 -0.58
N GLY A 3 11.07 -10.49 0.52
CA GLY A 3 9.83 -11.19 0.88
C GLY A 3 8.77 -11.05 -0.21
N TYR A 4 8.54 -9.83 -0.70
CA TYR A 4 7.60 -9.59 -1.80
C TYR A 4 8.02 -10.29 -3.10
N ALA A 5 9.30 -10.20 -3.46
CA ALA A 5 9.83 -10.86 -4.65
C ALA A 5 9.63 -12.38 -4.59
N ASN A 6 9.88 -13.00 -3.43
CA ASN A 6 9.68 -14.43 -3.23
C ASN A 6 8.19 -14.83 -3.30
N VAL A 7 7.31 -14.05 -2.66
CA VAL A 7 5.85 -14.30 -2.73
C VAL A 7 5.37 -14.23 -4.18
N VAL A 8 5.80 -13.24 -4.94
CA VAL A 8 5.42 -13.11 -6.34
C VAL A 8 6.00 -14.23 -7.18
N ARG A 9 7.31 -14.50 -7.06
CA ARG A 9 8.01 -15.51 -7.86
C ARG A 9 7.43 -16.91 -7.67
N TYR A 10 7.21 -17.31 -6.44
CA TYR A 10 6.75 -18.65 -6.12
C TYR A 10 5.22 -18.71 -6.00
N GLY A 11 4.56 -17.69 -5.50
CA GLY A 11 3.11 -17.64 -5.32
C GLY A 11 2.35 -17.57 -6.64
N ALA A 12 2.85 -16.81 -7.62
CA ALA A 12 2.14 -16.63 -8.89
C ALA A 12 1.84 -17.95 -9.62
N MET A 13 2.70 -18.95 -9.47
CA MET A 13 2.50 -20.28 -10.07
C MET A 13 1.38 -21.10 -9.39
N HIS A 14 1.01 -20.75 -8.17
CA HIS A 14 0.03 -21.47 -7.36
C HIS A 14 -1.34 -20.78 -7.29
N VAL A 15 -1.42 -19.54 -7.78
CA VAL A 15 -2.70 -18.82 -7.88
C VAL A 15 -3.48 -19.39 -9.06
N SER A 16 -4.74 -19.77 -8.81
CA SER A 16 -5.66 -20.29 -9.84
C SER A 16 -5.92 -19.24 -10.93
N ASP A 17 -6.30 -19.70 -12.11
CA ASP A 17 -6.68 -18.84 -13.22
C ASP A 17 -7.85 -17.92 -12.81
N GLY A 18 -7.76 -16.64 -13.18
CA GLY A 18 -8.69 -15.59 -12.74
C GLY A 18 -8.40 -15.04 -11.34
N GLY A 19 -7.48 -15.63 -10.59
CA GLY A 19 -7.11 -15.16 -9.25
C GLY A 19 -6.28 -13.87 -9.26
N SER A 20 -5.93 -13.39 -8.06
CA SER A 20 -5.15 -12.16 -7.92
C SER A 20 -4.13 -12.22 -6.78
N ILE A 21 -3.08 -11.40 -6.93
CA ILE A 21 -2.11 -11.10 -5.88
C ILE A 21 -2.26 -9.62 -5.52
N THR A 22 -2.33 -9.31 -4.23
CA THR A 22 -2.34 -7.94 -3.75
C THR A 22 -1.11 -7.69 -2.87
N LEU A 23 -0.32 -6.69 -3.24
CA LEU A 23 0.83 -6.24 -2.47
C LEU A 23 0.45 -5.00 -1.67
N VAL A 24 1.11 -4.79 -0.54
CA VAL A 24 0.95 -3.57 0.26
C VAL A 24 2.24 -2.77 0.18
N SER A 25 2.16 -1.56 -0.38
CA SER A 25 3.25 -0.57 -0.36
C SER A 25 3.01 0.46 0.75
N GLY A 26 3.10 1.73 0.48
CA GLY A 26 2.77 2.81 1.41
C GLY A 26 3.01 4.18 0.78
N ALA A 27 2.23 5.17 1.18
CA ALA A 27 2.31 6.53 0.64
C ALA A 27 3.73 7.14 0.65
N PRO A 28 4.61 6.87 1.65
CA PRO A 28 6.01 7.32 1.61
C PRO A 28 6.83 6.81 0.41
N ALA A 29 6.33 5.82 -0.31
CA ALA A 29 6.97 5.37 -1.55
C ALA A 29 7.11 6.51 -2.56
N ARG A 30 6.06 7.32 -2.75
CA ARG A 30 5.98 8.32 -3.80
C ARG A 30 6.16 9.76 -3.33
N ASN A 31 5.94 10.05 -2.07
CA ASN A 31 6.23 11.35 -1.45
C ASN A 31 7.32 11.15 -0.39
N CYS A 32 8.58 11.19 -0.84
CA CYS A 32 9.74 10.85 -0.02
C CYS A 32 10.07 11.97 0.97
N LEU A 33 9.90 11.71 2.26
CA LEU A 33 10.28 12.65 3.31
C LEU A 33 11.72 12.40 3.80
N PRO A 34 12.39 13.44 4.33
CA PRO A 34 13.69 13.26 4.98
C PRO A 34 13.66 12.17 6.04
N GLY A 35 14.69 11.34 6.09
CA GLY A 35 14.80 10.20 7.03
C GLY A 35 14.07 8.92 6.60
N GLN A 36 13.33 8.93 5.48
CA GLN A 36 12.55 7.78 5.01
C GLN A 36 13.15 7.06 3.81
N VAL A 37 14.46 7.18 3.57
CA VAL A 37 15.13 6.62 2.39
C VAL A 37 14.84 5.13 2.19
N ALA A 38 15.01 4.32 3.22
CA ALA A 38 14.78 2.87 3.14
C ALA A 38 13.31 2.55 2.85
N LEU A 39 12.37 3.20 3.54
CA LEU A 39 10.93 3.00 3.38
C LEU A 39 10.48 3.39 1.97
N SER A 40 10.89 4.56 1.51
CA SER A 40 10.58 5.06 0.17
C SER A 40 11.16 4.17 -0.93
N SER A 41 12.42 3.74 -0.78
CA SER A 41 13.08 2.86 -1.75
C SER A 41 12.37 1.52 -1.87
N VAL A 42 12.04 0.89 -0.75
CA VAL A 42 11.36 -0.42 -0.75
C VAL A 42 9.95 -0.29 -1.30
N GLY A 43 9.18 0.72 -0.90
CA GLY A 43 7.81 0.93 -1.39
C GLY A 43 7.77 1.16 -2.90
N ASN A 44 8.65 2.01 -3.44
CA ASN A 44 8.77 2.21 -4.89
C ASN A 44 9.17 0.92 -5.63
N ALA A 45 10.11 0.16 -5.08
CA ALA A 45 10.52 -1.11 -5.66
C ALA A 45 9.38 -2.14 -5.71
N VAL A 46 8.54 -2.20 -4.67
CA VAL A 46 7.34 -3.07 -4.63
C VAL A 46 6.35 -2.66 -5.72
N GLU A 47 6.06 -1.36 -5.87
CA GLU A 47 5.14 -0.89 -6.90
C GLU A 47 5.69 -1.09 -8.32
N ALA A 48 6.98 -0.86 -8.53
CA ALA A 48 7.64 -1.10 -9.82
C ALA A 48 7.62 -2.59 -10.19
N MET A 49 7.95 -3.46 -9.24
CA MET A 49 7.89 -4.92 -9.39
C MET A 49 6.47 -5.37 -9.72
N MET A 50 5.47 -4.87 -9.01
CA MET A 50 4.06 -5.17 -9.26
C MET A 50 3.67 -4.86 -10.71
N ARG A 51 4.03 -3.66 -11.21
CA ARG A 51 3.73 -3.27 -12.61
C ARG A 51 4.44 -4.14 -13.64
N ALA A 52 5.68 -4.54 -13.38
CA ALA A 52 6.43 -5.44 -14.27
C ALA A 52 5.77 -6.83 -14.32
N VAL A 53 5.51 -7.41 -13.15
CA VAL A 53 4.88 -8.73 -13.03
C VAL A 53 3.47 -8.75 -13.63
N ALA A 54 2.68 -7.68 -13.47
CA ALA A 54 1.34 -7.61 -14.08
C ALA A 54 1.38 -7.88 -15.60
N ARG A 55 2.44 -7.43 -16.28
CA ARG A 55 2.63 -7.66 -17.72
C ARG A 55 3.01 -9.10 -18.06
N GLU A 56 3.63 -9.81 -17.12
CA GLU A 56 4.09 -11.18 -17.30
C GLU A 56 3.00 -12.21 -17.01
N VAL A 57 2.14 -11.91 -16.02
CA VAL A 57 1.15 -12.88 -15.50
C VAL A 57 -0.25 -12.73 -16.11
N ALA A 58 -0.54 -11.58 -16.73
CA ALA A 58 -1.81 -11.36 -17.41
C ALA A 58 -1.88 -12.20 -18.71
N PRO A 59 -3.06 -12.65 -19.15
CA PRO A 59 -4.36 -12.47 -18.50
C PRO A 59 -4.69 -13.53 -17.42
N ARG A 60 -3.78 -14.48 -17.15
CA ARG A 60 -4.04 -15.63 -16.28
C ARG A 60 -4.41 -15.21 -14.85
N ILE A 61 -3.62 -14.31 -14.26
CA ILE A 61 -3.91 -13.72 -12.95
C ILE A 61 -3.70 -12.22 -12.98
N ARG A 62 -4.25 -11.54 -11.99
CA ARG A 62 -4.06 -10.09 -11.78
C ARG A 62 -3.10 -9.84 -10.63
N ILE A 63 -2.37 -8.73 -10.67
CA ILE A 63 -1.57 -8.26 -9.54
C ILE A 63 -1.72 -6.75 -9.39
N ASN A 64 -1.95 -6.31 -8.17
CA ASN A 64 -2.13 -4.91 -7.82
C ASN A 64 -1.39 -4.57 -6.53
N ALA A 65 -1.30 -3.29 -6.21
CA ALA A 65 -0.83 -2.81 -4.92
C ALA A 65 -1.88 -1.93 -4.24
N VAL A 66 -1.86 -1.91 -2.91
CA VAL A 66 -2.56 -0.91 -2.09
C VAL A 66 -1.50 -0.12 -1.34
N SER A 67 -1.66 1.19 -1.32
CA SER A 67 -0.70 2.13 -0.72
C SER A 67 -1.39 2.90 0.42
N PRO A 68 -1.28 2.41 1.67
CA PRO A 68 -1.84 3.09 2.82
C PRO A 68 -1.03 4.35 3.20
N GLY A 69 -1.73 5.34 3.74
CA GLY A 69 -1.13 6.47 4.45
C GLY A 69 -0.85 6.15 5.92
N THR A 70 -1.12 7.12 6.80
CA THR A 70 -1.06 6.91 8.25
C THR A 70 -2.31 6.18 8.72
N ILE A 71 -2.16 4.92 9.14
CA ILE A 71 -3.27 4.05 9.54
C ILE A 71 -3.16 3.68 11.02
N ASP A 72 -4.28 3.75 11.72
CA ASP A 72 -4.36 3.34 13.13
C ASP A 72 -4.32 1.81 13.24
N THR A 73 -3.14 1.31 13.60
CA THR A 73 -2.85 -0.12 13.73
C THR A 73 -1.90 -0.38 14.90
N PRO A 74 -1.78 -1.63 15.37
CA PRO A 74 -0.79 -2.01 16.39
C PRO A 74 0.68 -1.78 16.01
N MET A 75 0.98 -1.40 14.76
CA MET A 75 2.33 -1.01 14.34
C MET A 75 2.87 0.16 15.18
N PHE A 76 2.00 1.08 15.58
CA PHE A 76 2.34 2.16 16.51
C PHE A 76 2.13 1.68 17.94
N THR A 77 3.23 1.49 18.67
CA THR A 77 3.22 0.95 20.03
C THR A 77 2.78 1.97 21.09
N VAL A 78 2.77 3.26 20.76
CA VAL A 78 2.32 4.36 21.63
C VAL A 78 0.83 4.21 21.92
N LYS A 79 0.38 4.56 23.12
CA LYS A 79 -1.00 4.37 23.58
C LYS A 79 -1.61 5.65 24.16
N GLY A 80 -2.95 5.67 24.27
CA GLY A 80 -3.69 6.77 24.91
C GLY A 80 -3.47 8.11 24.22
N THR A 81 -3.39 9.16 25.01
CA THR A 81 -3.27 10.55 24.53
C THR A 81 -2.00 10.81 23.71
N GLU A 82 -0.91 10.07 23.98
CA GLU A 82 0.31 10.17 23.17
C GLU A 82 0.08 9.64 21.74
N ARG A 83 -0.69 8.55 21.61
CA ARG A 83 -1.07 7.99 20.31
C ARG A 83 -1.92 8.97 19.50
N GLU A 84 -2.90 9.57 20.14
CA GLU A 84 -3.74 10.59 19.50
C GLU A 84 -2.93 11.81 19.04
N ALA A 85 -2.01 12.28 19.89
CA ALA A 85 -1.12 13.40 19.57
C ALA A 85 -0.20 13.06 18.37
N LEU A 86 0.37 11.85 18.36
CA LEU A 86 1.20 11.36 17.26
C LEU A 86 0.42 11.32 15.94
N TYR A 87 -0.77 10.74 15.91
CA TYR A 87 -1.59 10.70 14.70
C TYR A 87 -1.99 12.08 14.23
N ARG A 88 -2.37 12.96 15.13
CA ARG A 88 -2.69 14.35 14.80
C ARG A 88 -1.50 15.04 14.13
N GLN A 89 -0.29 14.89 14.69
CA GLN A 89 0.94 15.44 14.11
C GLN A 89 1.21 14.86 12.71
N MET A 90 1.08 13.55 12.53
CA MET A 90 1.36 12.87 11.27
C MET A 90 0.37 13.21 10.16
N THR A 91 -0.84 13.64 10.51
CA THR A 91 -1.94 13.83 9.55
C THR A 91 -2.39 15.28 9.41
N THR A 92 -1.76 16.23 10.10
CA THR A 92 -2.17 17.65 10.11
C THR A 92 -2.30 18.22 8.71
N ASN A 93 -1.38 17.87 7.81
CA ASN A 93 -1.35 18.41 6.44
C ASN A 93 -2.04 17.47 5.42
N ASN A 94 -2.67 16.39 5.85
CA ASN A 94 -3.44 15.53 4.95
C ASN A 94 -4.74 16.23 4.53
N LEU A 95 -5.25 15.92 3.35
CA LEU A 95 -6.55 16.43 2.91
C LEU A 95 -7.69 15.92 3.80
N ILE A 96 -7.56 14.70 4.33
CA ILE A 96 -8.41 14.16 5.40
C ILE A 96 -7.53 14.09 6.66
N PRO A 97 -7.62 15.08 7.60
CA PRO A 97 -6.64 15.26 8.67
C PRO A 97 -6.90 14.33 9.88
N ARG A 98 -6.92 13.04 9.62
CA ARG A 98 -6.98 11.98 10.65
C ARG A 98 -6.19 10.74 10.21
N ALA A 99 -5.87 9.86 11.13
CA ALA A 99 -5.43 8.52 10.78
C ALA A 99 -6.59 7.76 10.11
N GLY A 100 -6.28 6.96 9.11
CA GLY A 100 -7.21 5.99 8.54
C GLY A 100 -7.39 4.80 9.47
N MET A 101 -8.47 4.06 9.28
CA MET A 101 -8.74 2.81 9.99
C MET A 101 -8.29 1.62 9.16
N ALA A 102 -7.96 0.51 9.84
CA ALA A 102 -7.55 -0.73 9.16
C ALA A 102 -8.63 -1.22 8.16
N ASP A 103 -9.92 -1.05 8.50
CA ASP A 103 -11.04 -1.43 7.64
C ASP A 103 -11.10 -0.61 6.34
N GLU A 104 -10.68 0.66 6.36
CA GLU A 104 -10.61 1.48 5.15
C GLU A 104 -9.56 0.94 4.18
N VAL A 105 -8.42 0.46 4.70
CA VAL A 105 -7.41 -0.22 3.88
C VAL A 105 -7.90 -1.57 3.38
N ALA A 106 -8.60 -2.33 4.22
CA ALA A 106 -9.19 -3.61 3.84
C ALA A 106 -10.19 -3.45 2.68
N GLN A 107 -11.00 -2.38 2.65
CA GLN A 107 -11.88 -2.07 1.52
C GLN A 107 -11.09 -1.84 0.21
N GLY A 108 -9.96 -1.13 0.28
CA GLY A 108 -9.08 -0.95 -0.88
C GLY A 108 -8.49 -2.28 -1.38
N ILE A 109 -8.13 -3.18 -0.45
CA ILE A 109 -7.64 -4.52 -0.78
C ILE A 109 -8.76 -5.36 -1.42
N LEU A 110 -9.96 -5.37 -0.85
CA LEU A 110 -11.11 -6.08 -1.40
C LEU A 110 -11.47 -5.56 -2.79
N PHE A 111 -11.44 -4.25 -3.01
CA PHE A 111 -11.68 -3.66 -4.33
C PHE A 111 -10.76 -4.25 -5.40
N VAL A 112 -9.47 -4.34 -5.17
CA VAL A 112 -8.54 -4.89 -6.18
C VAL A 112 -8.61 -6.41 -6.30
N ILE A 113 -9.10 -7.11 -5.27
CA ILE A 113 -9.36 -8.55 -5.32
C ILE A 113 -10.61 -8.85 -6.15
N GLU A 114 -11.69 -8.15 -5.92
CA GLU A 114 -13.02 -8.44 -6.49
C GLU A 114 -13.21 -7.85 -7.90
N ASN A 115 -12.54 -6.74 -8.23
CA ASN A 115 -12.68 -6.11 -9.52
C ASN A 115 -11.80 -6.79 -10.58
N ASN A 116 -12.42 -7.60 -11.42
CA ASN A 116 -11.75 -8.40 -12.43
C ASN A 116 -11.15 -7.59 -13.60
N PHE A 117 -11.42 -6.28 -13.67
CA PHE A 117 -10.86 -5.39 -14.71
C PHE A 117 -9.73 -4.51 -14.20
N VAL A 118 -9.24 -4.75 -12.97
CA VAL A 118 -8.16 -3.99 -12.33
C VAL A 118 -6.92 -4.85 -12.21
N THR A 119 -5.83 -4.47 -12.91
CA THR A 119 -4.50 -5.09 -12.80
C THR A 119 -3.41 -4.08 -13.08
N GLY A 120 -2.24 -4.25 -12.47
CA GLY A 120 -1.07 -3.38 -12.64
C GLY A 120 -1.22 -1.98 -12.02
N THR A 121 -2.17 -1.78 -11.11
CA THR A 121 -2.44 -0.49 -10.48
C THR A 121 -2.05 -0.46 -9.00
N THR A 122 -1.81 0.74 -8.49
CA THR A 122 -1.71 1.02 -7.06
C THR A 122 -2.92 1.85 -6.65
N VAL A 123 -3.67 1.37 -5.66
CA VAL A 123 -4.79 2.09 -5.06
C VAL A 123 -4.31 2.78 -3.79
N ASP A 124 -4.44 4.10 -3.74
CA ASP A 124 -4.09 4.90 -2.57
C ASP A 124 -5.25 4.94 -1.58
N VAL A 125 -4.95 4.58 -0.32
CA VAL A 125 -5.86 4.69 0.82
C VAL A 125 -5.11 5.49 1.90
N ASP A 126 -4.91 6.77 1.64
CA ASP A 126 -3.94 7.58 2.35
C ASP A 126 -4.48 8.88 2.94
N GLY A 127 -5.78 9.18 2.76
CA GLY A 127 -6.39 10.43 3.21
C GLY A 127 -5.84 11.67 2.51
N GLY A 128 -5.30 11.51 1.29
CA GLY A 128 -4.68 12.59 0.53
C GLY A 128 -3.25 12.91 1.00
N TRP A 129 -2.60 11.98 1.67
CA TRP A 129 -1.22 12.14 2.16
C TRP A 129 -0.23 12.45 1.03
N LEU A 130 -0.41 11.84 -0.13
CA LEU A 130 0.44 12.10 -1.31
C LEU A 130 0.29 13.51 -1.88
N LEU A 131 -0.84 14.15 -1.65
CA LEU A 131 -1.19 15.47 -2.19
C LEU A 131 -1.02 16.59 -1.16
N ARG A 132 -0.59 16.25 0.06
CA ARG A 132 -0.37 17.26 1.11
C ARG A 132 0.77 18.19 0.73
N GLU A 133 0.64 19.44 1.13
CA GLU A 133 1.74 20.40 1.05
C GLU A 133 2.87 20.03 2.03
N PRO A 134 4.10 20.36 1.70
CA PRO A 134 5.28 20.09 2.53
C PRO A 134 5.18 20.65 3.94
#